data_c34efab8e9578a1e067b160cbedcece9
#
_entry.id   c34efab8e9578a1e067b160cbedcece9
#
_cell.length_a   1.000
_cell.length_b   1.000
_cell.length_c   1.000
_cell.angle_alpha   90.00
_cell.angle_beta   90.00
_cell.angle_gamma   90.00
#
_symmetry.space_group_name_H-M   'P 1'
#
loop_
_entity.id
_entity.type
_entity.pdbx_description
1 polymer ?
#
loop_
_entity_poly.entity_id
_entity_poly.type
_entity_poly.pdbx_seq_one_letter_code
_entity_poly.pdbx_strand_id
1 'polypeptide(L)'
;MKSMAKKAISTGPVHKLPADLRKALLSDPQALAKWEDITPLARNEWICWATSVKKPETRRQHIERVRTELKEGMRRPCCWPGCPHR
;
A
#
# COMPACT_ATOMS: atom_id res chain seq x y z
N MET A 1 -25.04 -8.50 -3.98
CA MET A 1 -24.58 -8.46 -3.85
C MET A 1 -23.73 -8.18 -3.99
N LYS A 2 -23.51 -8.15 -4.01
CA LYS A 2 -22.87 -7.99 -4.09
C LYS A 2 -21.98 -7.60 -4.20
N SER A 3 -21.83 -7.59 -4.65
CA SER A 3 -20.98 -7.28 -4.96
C SER A 3 -20.15 -6.59 -4.58
N MET A 4 -20.25 -6.35 -4.01
CA MET A 4 -19.53 -5.77 -3.35
C MET A 4 -18.27 -6.14 -3.06
N ALA A 5 -18.10 -7.20 -3.06
CA ALA A 5 -16.83 -7.81 -2.95
C ALA A 5 -15.88 -7.33 -3.99
N LYS A 6 -16.41 -6.78 -5.02
CA LYS A 6 -15.61 -6.26 -6.12
C LYS A 6 -15.24 -4.83 -5.96
N LYS A 7 -15.43 -4.28 -4.79
CA LYS A 7 -15.09 -2.91 -4.55
C LYS A 7 -13.62 -2.68 -4.83
N ALA A 8 -13.32 -1.71 -5.65
CA ALA A 8 -11.95 -1.39 -5.99
C ALA A 8 -11.23 -0.74 -4.81
N ILE A 9 -9.98 -1.15 -4.59
CA ILE A 9 -9.14 -0.52 -3.59
C ILE A 9 -8.40 0.62 -4.26
N SER A 10 -8.34 1.76 -3.58
CA SER A 10 -7.69 2.94 -4.14
C SER A 10 -6.21 2.68 -4.38
N THR A 11 -5.68 3.32 -5.42
CA THR A 11 -4.30 3.16 -5.82
C THR A 11 -3.64 4.53 -5.89
N GLY A 12 -2.38 4.60 -6.31
CA GLY A 12 -1.67 5.86 -6.45
C GLY A 12 -1.83 6.45 -7.84
N PRO A 13 -1.44 7.72 -8.03
CA PRO A 13 -1.58 8.39 -9.34
C PRO A 13 -0.62 7.86 -10.40
N VAL A 14 0.54 7.33 -10.00
CA VAL A 14 1.52 6.81 -10.95
C VAL A 14 1.55 5.29 -10.93
N HIS A 15 1.57 4.70 -9.75
CA HIS A 15 1.68 3.26 -9.59
C HIS A 15 0.34 2.63 -9.31
N LYS A 16 0.10 1.48 -9.93
CA LYS A 16 -1.09 0.70 -9.66
C LYS A 16 -0.85 -0.17 -8.43
N LEU A 17 -1.92 -0.49 -7.73
CA LEU A 17 -1.84 -1.32 -6.55
C LEU A 17 -1.46 -2.75 -6.96
N PRO A 18 -0.31 -3.27 -6.50
CA PRO A 18 0.09 -4.62 -6.85
C PRO A 18 -0.78 -5.66 -6.17
N ALA A 19 -0.86 -6.84 -6.78
CA ALA A 19 -1.73 -7.90 -6.28
C ALA A 19 -1.36 -8.36 -4.87
N ASP A 20 -0.06 -8.47 -4.58
CA ASP A 20 0.37 -8.91 -3.26
C ASP A 20 0.03 -7.89 -2.17
N LEU A 21 0.19 -6.61 -2.45
CA LEU A 21 -0.19 -5.58 -1.49
C LEU A 21 -1.70 -5.53 -1.33
N ARG A 22 -2.42 -5.66 -2.43
CA ARG A 22 -3.88 -5.68 -2.39
C ARG A 22 -4.38 -6.83 -1.50
N LYS A 23 -3.77 -8.00 -1.65
CA LYS A 23 -4.15 -9.16 -0.85
C LYS A 23 -3.89 -8.92 0.64
N ALA A 24 -2.76 -8.31 0.96
CA ALA A 24 -2.42 -8.00 2.35
C ALA A 24 -3.43 -7.03 2.96
N LEU A 25 -3.81 -6.01 2.21
CA LEU A 25 -4.78 -5.03 2.70
C LEU A 25 -6.16 -5.65 2.86
N LEU A 26 -6.56 -6.52 1.92
CA LEU A 26 -7.85 -7.17 2.02
C LEU A 26 -7.95 -8.10 3.23
N SER A 27 -6.82 -8.66 3.65
CA SER A 27 -6.80 -9.57 4.79
C SER A 27 -6.77 -8.84 6.13
N ASP A 28 -6.67 -7.51 6.11
CA ASP A 28 -6.53 -6.72 7.33
C ASP A 28 -7.41 -5.46 7.23
N PRO A 29 -8.67 -5.55 7.71
CA PRO A 29 -9.60 -4.40 7.57
C PRO A 29 -9.10 -3.10 8.18
N GLN A 30 -8.32 -3.18 9.26
CA GLN A 30 -7.81 -1.95 9.87
C GLN A 30 -6.77 -1.28 8.98
N ALA A 31 -5.89 -2.09 8.37
CA ALA A 31 -4.90 -1.55 7.44
C ALA A 31 -5.60 -0.99 6.20
N LEU A 32 -6.61 -1.69 5.72
CA LEU A 32 -7.35 -1.23 4.56
C LEU A 32 -8.03 0.11 4.83
N ALA A 33 -8.62 0.27 6.00
CA ALA A 33 -9.27 1.53 6.36
C ALA A 33 -8.26 2.67 6.36
N LYS A 34 -7.07 2.44 6.90
CA LYS A 34 -6.02 3.46 6.89
C LYS A 34 -5.55 3.76 5.47
N TRP A 35 -5.43 2.72 4.65
CA TRP A 35 -5.04 2.88 3.26
C TRP A 35 -6.01 3.81 2.51
N GLU A 36 -7.29 3.63 2.74
CA GLU A 36 -8.29 4.47 2.08
C GLU A 36 -8.34 5.88 2.65
N ASP A 37 -7.84 6.05 3.87
CA ASP A 37 -7.85 7.36 4.53
C ASP A 37 -6.69 8.28 4.10
N ILE A 38 -5.58 7.71 3.66
CA ILE A 38 -4.46 8.52 3.23
C ILE A 38 -4.68 9.06 1.82
N THR A 39 -3.87 10.07 1.44
CA THR A 39 -4.05 10.71 0.15
C THR A 39 -3.59 9.79 -0.99
N PRO A 40 -4.07 10.03 -2.23
CA PRO A 40 -3.57 9.26 -3.37
C PRO A 40 -2.06 9.34 -3.52
N LEU A 41 -1.48 10.51 -3.24
CA LEU A 41 -0.03 10.65 -3.32
C LEU A 41 0.67 9.80 -2.28
N ALA A 42 0.13 9.74 -1.06
CA ALA A 42 0.70 8.91 -0.01
C ALA A 42 0.62 7.43 -0.39
N ARG A 43 -0.49 7.00 -0.97
CA ARG A 43 -0.63 5.62 -1.44
C ARG A 43 0.43 5.30 -2.50
N ASN A 44 0.68 6.24 -3.40
CA ASN A 44 1.71 6.06 -4.41
C ASN A 44 3.09 5.87 -3.79
N GLU A 45 3.38 6.64 -2.73
CA GLU A 45 4.65 6.50 -2.03
C GLU A 45 4.81 5.11 -1.42
N TRP A 46 3.75 4.60 -0.80
CA TRP A 46 3.81 3.24 -0.22
C TRP A 46 4.02 2.18 -1.30
N ILE A 47 3.32 2.31 -2.43
CA ILE A 47 3.45 1.35 -3.53
C ILE A 47 4.87 1.39 -4.08
N CYS A 48 5.38 2.57 -4.36
CA CYS A 48 6.72 2.71 -4.89
C CYS A 48 7.76 2.13 -3.93
N TRP A 49 7.63 2.46 -2.65
CA TRP A 49 8.54 1.98 -1.64
C TRP A 49 8.53 0.45 -1.56
N ALA A 50 7.35 -0.15 -1.58
CA ALA A 50 7.21 -1.59 -1.45
C ALA A 50 7.70 -2.33 -2.69
N THR A 51 7.54 -1.74 -3.87
CA THR A 51 7.86 -2.42 -5.12
C THR A 51 9.22 -2.06 -5.68
N SER A 52 9.96 -1.14 -5.05
CA SER A 52 11.25 -0.72 -5.56
C SER A 52 12.39 -1.68 -5.23
N VAL A 53 12.15 -2.66 -4.37
CA VAL A 53 13.16 -3.65 -4.01
C VAL A 53 13.10 -4.82 -4.99
N LYS A 54 14.26 -5.49 -5.17
CA LYS A 54 14.36 -6.54 -6.17
C LYS A 54 14.15 -7.93 -5.61
N LYS A 55 14.53 -8.15 -4.36
CA LYS A 55 14.41 -9.48 -3.77
C LYS A 55 12.98 -9.76 -3.32
N PRO A 56 12.43 -10.92 -3.69
CA PRO A 56 11.06 -11.24 -3.28
C PRO A 56 10.87 -11.26 -1.77
N GLU A 57 11.87 -11.71 -1.02
CA GLU A 57 11.79 -11.72 0.42
C GLU A 57 11.66 -10.31 0.99
N THR A 58 12.49 -9.39 0.49
CA THR A 58 12.45 -8.02 0.95
C THR A 58 11.13 -7.37 0.58
N ARG A 59 10.63 -7.67 -0.61
CA ARG A 59 9.33 -7.15 -1.03
C ARG A 59 8.22 -7.62 -0.10
N ARG A 60 8.26 -8.90 0.27
CA ARG A 60 7.26 -9.45 1.18
C ARG A 60 7.33 -8.76 2.55
N GLN A 61 8.54 -8.49 3.04
CA GLN A 61 8.72 -7.77 4.28
C GLN A 61 8.19 -6.35 4.19
N HIS A 62 8.42 -5.67 3.06
CA HIS A 62 7.90 -4.32 2.85
C HIS A 62 6.38 -4.31 2.80
N ILE A 63 5.77 -5.30 2.14
CA ILE A 63 4.32 -5.42 2.10
C ILE A 63 3.76 -5.55 3.52
N GLU A 64 4.38 -6.39 4.32
CA GLU A 64 3.96 -6.57 5.71
C GLU A 64 4.12 -5.29 6.51
N ARG A 65 5.20 -4.55 6.28
CA ARG A 65 5.42 -3.29 6.97
C ARG A 65 4.39 -2.23 6.56
N VAL A 66 3.99 -2.22 5.29
CA VAL A 66 2.91 -1.32 4.87
C VAL A 66 1.69 -1.58 5.73
N ARG A 67 1.32 -2.85 5.86
CA ARG A 67 0.13 -3.23 6.62
C ARG A 67 0.24 -2.80 8.08
N THR A 68 1.35 -3.11 8.74
CA THR A 68 1.49 -2.82 10.17
C THR A 68 1.69 -1.34 10.44
N GLU A 69 2.47 -0.66 9.61
CA GLU A 69 2.74 0.77 9.85
C GLU A 69 1.52 1.62 9.56
N LEU A 70 0.69 1.24 8.60
CA LEU A 70 -0.57 1.94 8.39
C LEU A 70 -1.44 1.87 9.62
N LYS A 71 -1.51 0.70 10.25
CA LYS A 71 -2.32 0.54 11.46
C LYS A 71 -1.77 1.37 12.62
N GLU A 72 -0.46 1.61 12.62
CA GLU A 72 0.16 2.45 13.63
C GLU A 72 -0.04 3.93 13.38
N GLY A 73 -0.64 4.28 12.26
CA GLY A 73 -0.93 5.68 11.95
C GLY A 73 0.06 6.34 11.02
N MET A 74 1.02 5.59 10.48
CA MET A 74 1.98 6.16 9.54
C MET A 74 1.32 6.39 8.19
N ARG A 75 1.46 7.59 7.67
CA ARG A 75 0.83 7.96 6.43
C ARG A 75 1.76 7.82 5.23
N ARG A 76 3.07 7.75 5.47
CA ARG A 76 4.07 7.62 4.42
C ARG A 76 5.22 6.76 4.95
N PRO A 77 5.97 6.09 4.04
CA PRO A 77 7.12 5.30 4.49
C PRO A 77 8.16 6.18 5.19
N CYS A 78 8.67 5.67 6.29
CA CYS A 78 9.69 6.38 7.05
C CYS A 78 10.98 6.52 6.23
N CYS A 79 11.58 7.71 6.27
CA CYS A 79 12.88 7.96 5.65
C CYS A 79 12.91 7.73 4.13
N TRP A 80 11.75 7.76 3.50
CA TRP A 80 11.61 7.57 2.06
C TRP A 80 11.64 8.93 1.37
N PRO A 81 12.56 9.14 0.42
CA PRO A 81 12.68 10.45 -0.24
C PRO A 81 11.54 10.76 -1.20
N GLY A 82 10.69 9.78 -1.48
CA GLY A 82 9.57 9.97 -2.38
C GLY A 82 9.70 9.13 -3.64
N CYS A 83 8.60 9.02 -4.36
CA CYS A 83 8.57 8.24 -5.59
C CYS A 83 9.31 8.99 -6.70
N PRO A 84 10.35 8.41 -7.29
CA PRO A 84 11.08 9.09 -8.37
C PRO A 84 10.33 9.14 -9.70
N HIS A 85 9.22 8.44 -9.78
CA HIS A 85 8.46 8.33 -11.03
C HIS A 85 7.36 9.38 -11.17
N ARG A 86 7.15 10.20 -10.16
CA ARG A 86 6.10 11.22 -10.19
C ARG A 86 6.51 12.40 -11.03
#